data_0658dbd089688913ca7b7f79527ab3cf
#
_entry.id   0658dbd089688913ca7b7f79527ab3cf
#
_cell.length_a   1.000
_cell.length_b   1.000
_cell.length_c   1.000
_cell.angle_alpha   90.00
_cell.angle_beta   90.00
_cell.angle_gamma   90.00
#
_symmetry.space_group_name_H-M   'P 1'
#
loop_
_entity.id
_entity.type
_entity.pdbx_description
1 polymer ?
#
loop_
_entity_poly.entity_id
_entity_poly.type
_entity_poly.pdbx_seq_one_letter_code
_entity_poly.pdbx_strand_id
1 'polypeptide(L)'
;MKKRGVLLVLFLSALLPLSAQSNQLLDQLLDQPEAQFGDVVYMTLVGAKLLPETATQEEALQSLQQQNWNVTILLAEAPVQLGEYADLLMKAFKLKGGILYSLVPGPRYACRELGYLKIIDTDARPWRNLSGEEAVRILGKVMQRQEGGS
;
A
#
# COMPACT_ATOMS: atom_id res chain seq x y z
N MET A 1 43.69 -20.85 -22.18
CA MET A 1 42.27 -20.94 -22.52
C MET A 1 41.35 -21.35 -21.33
N LYS A 2 41.71 -21.05 -20.10
CA LYS A 2 40.92 -21.47 -18.91
C LYS A 2 40.46 -20.32 -18.00
N LYS A 3 40.42 -19.08 -18.48
CA LYS A 3 40.03 -17.90 -17.67
C LYS A 3 38.73 -17.20 -18.09
N ARG A 4 38.00 -17.71 -19.10
CA ARG A 4 36.75 -17.11 -19.58
C ARG A 4 35.47 -17.68 -18.94
N GLY A 5 35.56 -18.81 -18.23
CA GLY A 5 34.41 -19.48 -17.62
C GLY A 5 34.04 -18.98 -16.21
N VAL A 6 34.99 -18.36 -15.49
CA VAL A 6 34.78 -17.93 -14.09
C VAL A 6 34.03 -16.59 -14.02
N LEU A 7 34.12 -15.77 -15.06
CA LEU A 7 33.45 -14.46 -15.08
C LEU A 7 31.93 -14.54 -15.32
N LEU A 8 31.46 -15.60 -15.97
CA LEU A 8 30.06 -15.80 -16.30
C LEU A 8 29.21 -16.30 -15.10
N VAL A 9 29.86 -17.04 -14.19
CA VAL A 9 29.18 -17.58 -12.99
C VAL A 9 28.98 -16.52 -11.91
N LEU A 10 29.84 -15.50 -11.84
CA LEU A 10 29.73 -14.40 -10.88
C LEU A 10 28.62 -13.38 -11.24
N PHE A 11 28.18 -13.34 -12.50
CA PHE A 11 27.12 -12.42 -12.93
C PHE A 11 25.71 -12.98 -12.71
N LEU A 12 25.58 -14.30 -12.53
CA LEU A 12 24.28 -14.96 -12.33
C LEU A 12 23.82 -14.96 -10.88
N SER A 13 24.72 -14.70 -9.92
CA SER A 13 24.40 -14.66 -8.48
C SER A 13 23.87 -13.32 -7.98
N ALA A 14 23.83 -12.27 -8.82
CA ALA A 14 23.37 -10.93 -8.43
C ALA A 14 21.86 -10.70 -8.66
N LEU A 15 21.12 -11.69 -9.19
CA LEU A 15 19.70 -11.51 -9.58
C LEU A 15 18.69 -12.10 -8.58
N LEU A 16 19.10 -12.61 -7.43
CA LEU A 16 18.22 -13.32 -6.49
C LEU A 16 17.76 -12.56 -5.22
N PRO A 17 18.15 -11.33 -4.89
CA PRO A 17 17.66 -10.71 -3.65
C PRO A 17 16.39 -9.86 -3.79
N LEU A 18 15.87 -9.58 -5.00
CA LEU A 18 14.80 -8.59 -5.16
C LEU A 18 13.42 -9.08 -4.70
N SER A 19 13.10 -10.35 -4.92
CA SER A 19 11.81 -10.92 -4.48
C SER A 19 11.75 -11.17 -2.97
N ALA A 20 12.90 -11.23 -2.29
CA ALA A 20 12.95 -11.49 -0.86
C ALA A 20 12.54 -10.27 -0.02
N GLN A 21 12.77 -9.05 -0.49
CA GLN A 21 12.46 -7.83 0.26
C GLN A 21 10.95 -7.55 0.34
N SER A 22 10.21 -7.71 -0.76
CA SER A 22 8.76 -7.49 -0.76
C SER A 22 8.02 -8.52 0.09
N ASN A 23 8.46 -9.79 0.08
CA ASN A 23 7.89 -10.83 0.93
C ASN A 23 8.18 -10.57 2.42
N GLN A 24 9.40 -10.13 2.75
CA GLN A 24 9.77 -9.82 4.13
C GLN A 24 8.97 -8.63 4.67
N LEU A 25 8.75 -7.58 3.89
CA LEU A 25 7.92 -6.44 4.28
C LEU A 25 6.45 -6.84 4.46
N LEU A 26 5.94 -7.71 3.59
CA LEU A 26 4.60 -8.27 3.72
C LEU A 26 4.45 -9.07 5.01
N ASP A 27 5.41 -9.97 5.30
CA ASP A 27 5.39 -10.77 6.52
C ASP A 27 5.48 -9.87 7.77
N GLN A 28 6.34 -8.86 7.76
CA GLN A 28 6.43 -7.88 8.84
C GLN A 28 5.10 -7.12 9.05
N LEU A 29 4.45 -6.70 7.97
CA LEU A 29 3.17 -6.02 8.06
C LEU A 29 2.07 -6.93 8.63
N LEU A 30 2.02 -8.20 8.19
CA LEU A 30 1.03 -9.17 8.68
C LEU A 30 1.13 -9.41 10.19
N ASP A 31 2.33 -9.35 10.76
CA ASP A 31 2.59 -9.54 12.19
C ASP A 31 2.28 -8.29 13.04
N GLN A 32 1.99 -7.14 12.43
CA GLN A 32 1.72 -5.90 13.15
C GLN A 32 0.31 -5.88 13.74
N PRO A 33 0.16 -5.77 15.07
CA PRO A 33 -1.15 -5.58 15.70
C PRO A 33 -1.77 -4.21 15.35
N GLU A 34 -0.92 -3.22 15.08
CA GLU A 34 -1.28 -1.91 14.52
C GLU A 34 -0.37 -1.64 13.32
N ALA A 35 -0.98 -1.50 12.14
CA ALA A 35 -0.26 -1.27 10.90
C ALA A 35 0.50 0.06 10.93
N GLN A 36 1.78 0.05 10.58
CA GLN A 36 2.62 1.25 10.54
C GLN A 36 2.44 1.99 9.21
N PHE A 37 2.47 3.32 9.28
CA PHE A 37 2.21 4.19 8.14
C PHE A 37 3.16 3.95 6.96
N GLY A 38 4.45 3.81 7.21
CA GLY A 38 5.45 3.58 6.16
C GLY A 38 5.21 2.30 5.38
N ASP A 39 4.88 1.19 6.07
CA ASP A 39 4.60 -0.11 5.44
C ASP A 39 3.33 -0.06 4.60
N VAL A 40 2.28 0.57 5.14
CA VAL A 40 0.99 0.73 4.46
C VAL A 40 1.12 1.59 3.21
N VAL A 41 1.89 2.68 3.27
CA VAL A 41 2.17 3.56 2.12
C VAL A 41 2.93 2.78 1.04
N TYR A 42 4.02 2.10 1.42
CA TYR A 42 4.80 1.29 0.49
C TYR A 42 3.92 0.27 -0.25
N MET A 43 3.20 -0.58 0.51
CA MET A 43 2.35 -1.62 -0.07
C MET A 43 1.27 -1.05 -0.98
N THR A 44 0.69 0.09 -0.61
CA THR A 44 -0.35 0.76 -1.40
C THR A 44 0.20 1.29 -2.73
N LEU A 45 1.34 1.99 -2.71
CA LEU A 45 1.92 2.56 -3.92
C LEU A 45 2.44 1.50 -4.88
N VAL A 46 3.04 0.42 -4.36
CA VAL A 46 3.45 -0.74 -5.16
C VAL A 46 2.22 -1.46 -5.74
N GLY A 47 1.22 -1.74 -4.92
CA GLY A 47 -0.03 -2.37 -5.37
C GLY A 47 -0.79 -1.56 -6.42
N ALA A 48 -0.74 -0.23 -6.34
CA ALA A 48 -1.30 0.69 -7.33
C ALA A 48 -0.40 0.88 -8.58
N LYS A 49 0.75 0.19 -8.64
CA LYS A 49 1.75 0.30 -9.72
C LYS A 49 2.31 1.73 -9.90
N LEU A 50 2.33 2.49 -8.83
CA LEU A 50 2.93 3.83 -8.78
C LEU A 50 4.41 3.77 -8.41
N LEU A 51 4.85 2.66 -7.81
CA LEU A 51 6.24 2.35 -7.50
C LEU A 51 6.57 0.90 -7.88
N PRO A 52 7.83 0.61 -8.23
CA PRO A 52 8.30 -0.76 -8.42
C PRO A 52 8.43 -1.47 -7.06
N GLU A 53 8.36 -2.80 -7.05
CA GLU A 53 8.59 -3.63 -5.84
C GLU A 53 10.02 -3.49 -5.27
N THR A 54 10.94 -2.96 -6.06
CA THR A 54 12.33 -2.69 -5.66
C THR A 54 12.49 -1.39 -4.90
N ALA A 55 11.44 -0.55 -4.81
CA ALA A 55 11.47 0.70 -4.08
C ALA A 55 11.63 0.45 -2.57
N THR A 56 12.19 1.41 -1.88
CA THR A 56 12.27 1.41 -0.42
C THR A 56 11.03 2.07 0.20
N GLN A 57 10.81 1.82 1.48
CA GLN A 57 9.78 2.51 2.26
C GLN A 57 9.99 4.04 2.24
N GLU A 58 11.24 4.50 2.31
CA GLU A 58 11.58 5.91 2.26
C GLU A 58 11.22 6.55 0.91
N GLU A 59 11.52 5.87 -0.19
CA GLU A 59 11.11 6.30 -1.53
C GLU A 59 9.59 6.34 -1.66
N ALA A 60 8.87 5.42 -1.02
CA ALA A 60 7.42 5.43 -1.00
C ALA A 60 6.86 6.66 -0.27
N LEU A 61 7.41 7.00 0.89
CA LEU A 61 7.01 8.20 1.63
C LEU A 61 7.32 9.49 0.87
N GLN A 62 8.48 9.57 0.23
CA GLN A 62 8.83 10.70 -0.64
C GLN A 62 7.89 10.82 -1.85
N SER A 63 7.58 9.69 -2.49
CA SER A 63 6.63 9.64 -3.61
C SER A 63 5.25 10.12 -3.18
N LEU A 64 4.77 9.68 -2.01
CA LEU A 64 3.48 10.13 -1.47
C LEU A 64 3.43 11.65 -1.27
N GLN A 65 4.49 12.26 -0.74
CA GLN A 65 4.57 13.69 -0.55
C GLN A 65 4.50 14.46 -1.88
N GLN A 66 5.05 13.90 -2.94
CA GLN A 66 5.04 14.52 -4.28
C GLN A 66 3.69 14.43 -4.99
N GLN A 67 2.81 13.50 -4.58
CA GLN A 67 1.50 13.29 -5.22
C GLN A 67 0.51 14.45 -5.01
N ASN A 68 0.71 15.31 -4.01
CA ASN A 68 -0.23 16.40 -3.66
C ASN A 68 -1.68 15.94 -3.44
N TRP A 69 -1.87 14.74 -2.89
CA TRP A 69 -3.19 14.17 -2.69
C TRP A 69 -3.94 14.73 -1.49
N ASN A 70 -3.33 15.63 -0.74
CA ASN A 70 -3.88 16.16 0.51
C ASN A 70 -4.27 15.04 1.51
N VAL A 71 -3.42 14.01 1.61
CA VAL A 71 -3.52 12.97 2.63
C VAL A 71 -2.73 13.39 3.88
N THR A 72 -3.12 12.86 5.03
CA THR A 72 -2.35 13.03 6.27
C THR A 72 -1.01 12.32 6.13
N ILE A 73 0.08 13.02 6.32
CA ILE A 73 1.43 12.44 6.35
C ILE A 73 1.81 12.22 7.81
N LEU A 74 2.08 10.97 8.15
CA LEU A 74 2.50 10.56 9.49
C LEU A 74 3.99 10.17 9.49
N LEU A 75 4.54 9.93 10.69
CA LEU A 75 5.84 9.27 10.83
C LEU A 75 5.74 7.82 10.32
N ALA A 76 6.83 7.26 9.82
CA ALA A 76 6.84 5.92 9.24
C ALA A 76 6.33 4.85 10.22
N GLU A 77 6.69 4.97 11.49
CA GLU A 77 6.35 4.03 12.57
C GLU A 77 5.00 4.34 13.25
N ALA A 78 4.33 5.41 12.85
CA ALA A 78 3.05 5.78 13.45
C ALA A 78 1.95 4.79 13.04
N PRO A 79 1.06 4.41 13.98
CA PRO A 79 -0.09 3.58 13.65
C PRO A 79 -1.05 4.32 12.72
N VAL A 80 -1.61 3.60 11.75
CA VAL A 80 -2.54 4.14 10.76
C VAL A 80 -3.99 3.92 11.19
N GLN A 81 -4.81 4.96 11.06
CA GLN A 81 -6.25 4.83 11.22
C GLN A 81 -6.92 4.35 9.93
N LEU A 82 -8.02 3.62 10.09
CA LEU A 82 -8.76 3.05 8.96
C LEU A 82 -9.19 4.12 7.93
N GLY A 83 -9.61 5.29 8.40
CA GLY A 83 -10.01 6.39 7.52
C GLY A 83 -8.86 6.96 6.69
N GLU A 84 -7.68 7.11 7.29
CA GLU A 84 -6.47 7.58 6.61
C GLU A 84 -6.05 6.59 5.53
N TYR A 85 -6.08 5.31 5.86
CA TYR A 85 -5.80 4.25 4.90
C TYR A 85 -6.83 4.20 3.77
N ALA A 86 -8.10 4.31 4.08
CA ALA A 86 -9.17 4.35 3.09
C ALA A 86 -8.99 5.53 2.10
N ASP A 87 -8.63 6.71 2.62
CA ASP A 87 -8.39 7.90 1.78
C ASP A 87 -7.17 7.72 0.87
N LEU A 88 -6.09 7.12 1.40
CA LEU A 88 -4.92 6.77 0.62
C LEU A 88 -5.27 5.80 -0.53
N LEU A 89 -6.04 4.75 -0.25
CA LEU A 89 -6.47 3.77 -1.25
C LEU A 89 -7.36 4.39 -2.32
N MET A 90 -8.33 5.23 -1.93
CA MET A 90 -9.21 5.92 -2.89
C MET A 90 -8.40 6.74 -3.90
N LYS A 91 -7.34 7.41 -3.44
CA LYS A 91 -6.47 8.25 -4.27
C LYS A 91 -5.48 7.45 -5.09
N ALA A 92 -4.78 6.49 -4.48
CA ALA A 92 -3.78 5.67 -5.17
C ALA A 92 -4.38 4.84 -6.31
N PHE A 93 -5.52 4.23 -6.07
CA PHE A 93 -6.22 3.41 -7.07
C PHE A 93 -7.25 4.19 -7.91
N LYS A 94 -7.37 5.50 -7.72
CA LYS A 94 -8.32 6.37 -8.42
C LYS A 94 -9.75 5.82 -8.37
N LEU A 95 -10.15 5.31 -7.19
CA LEU A 95 -11.47 4.76 -7.00
C LEU A 95 -12.51 5.87 -7.09
N LYS A 96 -13.58 5.59 -7.84
CA LYS A 96 -14.70 6.54 -7.94
C LYS A 96 -15.51 6.50 -6.65
N GLY A 97 -15.62 7.64 -6.00
CA GLY A 97 -16.50 7.82 -4.84
C GLY A 97 -17.85 8.39 -5.23
N GLY A 98 -18.79 8.34 -4.29
CA GLY A 98 -20.08 9.00 -4.42
C GLY A 98 -19.98 10.52 -4.33
N ILE A 99 -21.15 11.19 -4.41
CA ILE A 99 -21.25 12.65 -4.42
C ILE A 99 -20.56 13.29 -3.21
N LEU A 100 -20.75 12.73 -2.02
CA LEU A 100 -20.17 13.29 -0.78
C LEU A 100 -18.64 13.21 -0.78
N TYR A 101 -18.06 12.10 -1.22
CA TYR A 101 -16.61 11.99 -1.35
C TYR A 101 -16.06 12.94 -2.42
N SER A 102 -16.78 13.13 -3.52
CA SER A 102 -16.36 14.03 -4.60
C SER A 102 -16.38 15.51 -4.18
N LEU A 103 -17.33 15.90 -3.31
CA LEU A 103 -17.44 17.29 -2.80
C LEU A 103 -16.48 17.56 -1.64
N VAL A 104 -16.32 16.60 -0.74
CA VAL A 104 -15.50 16.71 0.47
C VAL A 104 -14.66 15.45 0.62
N PRO A 105 -13.60 15.28 -0.19
CA PRO A 105 -12.73 14.11 -0.08
C PRO A 105 -12.01 14.11 1.28
N GLY A 106 -11.88 12.92 1.87
CA GLY A 106 -11.17 12.75 3.12
C GLY A 106 -11.47 11.44 3.83
N PRO A 107 -10.78 11.14 4.94
CA PRO A 107 -10.78 9.87 5.64
C PRO A 107 -12.17 9.32 5.97
N ARG A 108 -13.06 10.17 6.47
CA ARG A 108 -14.42 9.76 6.86
C ARG A 108 -15.26 9.27 5.68
N TYR A 109 -15.23 10.03 4.59
CA TYR A 109 -16.01 9.67 3.40
C TYR A 109 -15.36 8.56 2.61
N ALA A 110 -14.03 8.50 2.53
CA ALA A 110 -13.30 7.39 1.94
C ALA A 110 -13.66 6.05 2.62
N CYS A 111 -13.64 6.02 3.95
CA CYS A 111 -14.01 4.84 4.73
C CYS A 111 -15.46 4.39 4.43
N ARG A 112 -16.38 5.34 4.31
CA ARG A 112 -17.79 5.08 3.95
C ARG A 112 -17.92 4.52 2.53
N GLU A 113 -17.18 5.08 1.56
CA GLU A 113 -17.18 4.58 0.17
C GLU A 113 -16.65 3.16 0.09
N LEU A 114 -15.53 2.85 0.77
CA LEU A 114 -15.00 1.47 0.80
C LEU A 114 -15.97 0.50 1.50
N GLY A 115 -16.75 0.97 2.47
CA GLY A 115 -17.85 0.19 3.07
C GLY A 115 -18.96 -0.11 2.05
N TYR A 116 -19.40 0.85 1.27
CA TYR A 116 -20.38 0.65 0.19
C TYR A 116 -19.88 -0.31 -0.88
N LEU A 117 -18.61 -0.25 -1.19
CA LEU A 117 -17.96 -1.15 -2.14
C LEU A 117 -17.73 -2.56 -1.59
N LYS A 118 -18.08 -2.84 -0.32
CA LYS A 118 -17.84 -4.12 0.39
C LYS A 118 -16.36 -4.49 0.52
N ILE A 119 -15.48 -3.49 0.48
CA ILE A 119 -14.05 -3.63 0.70
C ILE A 119 -13.76 -3.67 2.19
N ILE A 120 -14.42 -2.81 2.98
CA ILE A 120 -14.44 -2.85 4.45
C ILE A 120 -15.71 -3.57 4.91
N ASP A 121 -15.58 -4.63 5.72
CA ASP A 121 -16.69 -5.54 5.99
C ASP A 121 -17.56 -5.15 7.18
N THR A 122 -16.96 -4.77 8.33
CA THR A 122 -17.73 -4.72 9.59
C THR A 122 -17.61 -3.42 10.34
N ASP A 123 -16.46 -3.06 10.82
CA ASP A 123 -16.26 -1.87 11.63
C ASP A 123 -15.63 -0.73 10.82
N ALA A 124 -16.47 0.06 10.18
CA ALA A 124 -16.07 1.17 9.31
C ALA A 124 -15.83 2.48 10.07
N ARG A 125 -15.50 2.43 11.37
CA ARG A 125 -15.13 3.64 12.14
C ARG A 125 -13.79 4.19 11.64
N PRO A 126 -13.77 5.40 11.07
CA PRO A 126 -12.58 5.91 10.40
C PRO A 126 -11.40 6.21 11.35
N TRP A 127 -11.68 6.43 12.64
CA TRP A 127 -10.68 6.80 13.65
C TRP A 127 -10.05 5.62 14.40
N ARG A 128 -10.46 4.38 14.14
CA ARG A 128 -9.83 3.22 14.75
C ARG A 128 -8.53 2.86 14.03
N ASN A 129 -7.56 2.38 14.77
CA ASN A 129 -6.37 1.76 14.19
C ASN A 129 -6.75 0.45 13.51
N LEU A 130 -6.00 0.07 12.48
CA LEU A 130 -6.14 -1.21 11.80
C LEU A 130 -4.89 -2.07 11.99
N SER A 131 -5.04 -3.40 11.97
CA SER A 131 -3.90 -4.32 11.99
C SER A 131 -3.27 -4.42 10.61
N GLY A 132 -2.03 -4.91 10.56
CA GLY A 132 -1.37 -5.18 9.30
C GLY A 132 -2.09 -6.22 8.45
N GLU A 133 -2.61 -7.29 9.08
CA GLU A 133 -3.46 -8.28 8.39
C GLU A 133 -4.69 -7.64 7.74
N GLU A 134 -5.37 -6.77 8.47
CA GLU A 134 -6.52 -6.04 7.91
C GLU A 134 -6.14 -5.12 6.76
N ALA A 135 -5.01 -4.42 6.87
CA ALA A 135 -4.48 -3.56 5.80
C ALA A 135 -4.22 -4.37 4.52
N VAL A 136 -3.55 -5.49 4.62
CA VAL A 136 -3.26 -6.39 3.49
C VAL A 136 -4.55 -6.93 2.88
N ARG A 137 -5.51 -7.36 3.69
CA ARG A 137 -6.80 -7.87 3.23
C ARG A 137 -7.61 -6.81 2.47
N ILE A 138 -7.64 -5.59 2.98
CA ILE A 138 -8.32 -4.45 2.31
C ILE A 138 -7.64 -4.14 0.98
N LEU A 139 -6.30 -4.06 0.95
CA LEU A 139 -5.54 -3.84 -0.29
C LEU A 139 -5.84 -4.91 -1.34
N GLY A 140 -5.82 -6.18 -0.94
CA GLY A 140 -6.14 -7.29 -1.82
C GLY A 140 -7.52 -7.17 -2.46
N LYS A 141 -8.55 -6.77 -1.70
CA LYS A 141 -9.90 -6.53 -2.24
C LYS A 141 -9.94 -5.36 -3.23
N VAL A 142 -9.19 -4.28 -2.96
CA VAL A 142 -9.08 -3.14 -3.89
C VAL A 142 -8.43 -3.58 -5.19
N MET A 143 -7.31 -4.29 -5.13
CA MET A 143 -6.61 -4.78 -6.32
C MET A 143 -7.49 -5.73 -7.15
N GLN A 144 -8.14 -6.70 -6.50
CA GLN A 144 -9.05 -7.64 -7.16
C GLN A 144 -10.21 -6.92 -7.88
N ARG A 145 -10.73 -5.85 -7.28
CA ARG A 145 -11.79 -5.04 -7.91
C ARG A 145 -11.30 -4.29 -9.15
N GLN A 146 -10.06 -3.83 -9.13
CA GLN A 146 -9.45 -3.16 -10.31
C GLN A 146 -9.29 -4.14 -11.48
N GLU A 147 -8.91 -5.37 -11.20
CA GLU A 147 -8.74 -6.41 -12.23
C GLU A 147 -10.08 -6.89 -12.80
N GLY A 148 -11.11 -6.99 -11.97
CA GLY A 148 -12.45 -7.42 -12.38
C GLY A 148 -13.33 -6.34 -13.05
N GLY A 149 -12.90 -5.09 -13.04
CA GLY A 149 -13.63 -3.94 -13.59
C GLY A 149 -13.10 -3.42 -14.93
N SER A 150 -12.19 -4.17 -15.57
CA SER A 150 -11.59 -3.83 -16.88
C SER A 150 -12.33 -4.48 -18.01
#